data_10a7d8f4b7ec2438c21dabe95550c753
#
_entry.id   10a7d8f4b7ec2438c21dabe95550c753
#
_cell.length_a   1.000
_cell.length_b   1.000
_cell.length_c   1.000
_cell.angle_alpha   90.00
_cell.angle_beta   90.00
_cell.angle_gamma   90.00
#
_symmetry.space_group_name_H-M   'P 1'
#
loop_
_entity.id
_entity.type
_entity.pdbx_description
1 polymer ?
#
loop_
_entity_poly.entity_id
_entity_poly.type
_entity_poly.pdbx_seq_one_letter_code
_entity_poly.pdbx_strand_id
1 'polypeptide(L)'
;MITEELRKLYQSYTGSPAEEITGLPSSGSNRRYFRIKGPETLIGVSGTSTEENEAFIYMAKHFREKGLPVPQVYASSDDHSFYIQEDLGDTLLFNAIEKGRKSSVFDEEERRLLHKTITKLPDIQFLGSDGFDFSYCHPQAEFNQRSILWDLNYFKYCFLKATGMEFQENRLEDDFLKMSDVLLRSSSATFLYRDFQSRNVMVKDGEPWFIDFQGGRKGPVYYDVASFLWQAKAKYPEDLRNELLSDYITALRKYIPVDEAYFHSQLRHFVLFRTLQVLGAYGFRGYFEKKPHFIQSVPFAIENLRQLLKNDYPEYPYLCSVLRELTGLKQFTDDIQKHMLEVKVMSFAYKKGIPNDPSGNGGGFVFDCRAINNPGKYERYNHFTGLDEPVIQFLEDDGEITNFLEHVYHIVDASVKRYMDRGFTNLMICFGCTGGQHRSVYSAQHLAEHLNTKFGVKVHLVHREQNIEQLFNPTL
;
A
#
# COMPACT_ATOMS: atom_id res chain seq x y z
N MET A 1 13.31 -5.21 28.02
CA MET A 1 12.37 -4.26 28.68
C MET A 1 10.94 -4.43 28.10
N ILE A 2 10.63 -4.12 26.84
CA ILE A 2 9.27 -4.24 26.26
C ILE A 2 8.72 -5.67 26.37
N THR A 3 9.49 -6.68 25.94
CA THR A 3 9.06 -8.08 25.97
C THR A 3 8.89 -8.61 27.40
N GLU A 4 9.58 -8.05 28.37
CA GLU A 4 9.45 -8.43 29.76
C GLU A 4 8.12 -7.92 30.37
N GLU A 5 7.75 -6.67 30.08
CA GLU A 5 6.46 -6.13 30.53
C GLU A 5 5.29 -6.87 29.86
N LEU A 6 5.40 -7.21 28.59
CA LEU A 6 4.40 -8.02 27.89
C LEU A 6 4.30 -9.44 28.47
N ARG A 7 5.44 -10.06 28.91
CA ARG A 7 5.42 -11.38 29.60
C ARG A 7 4.65 -11.29 30.92
N LYS A 8 4.92 -10.28 31.72
CA LYS A 8 4.22 -10.07 33.00
C LYS A 8 2.73 -9.88 32.79
N LEU A 9 2.36 -9.04 31.84
CA LEU A 9 0.95 -8.77 31.51
C LEU A 9 0.24 -10.03 31.01
N TYR A 10 0.89 -10.78 30.11
CA TYR A 10 0.37 -12.05 29.60
C TYR A 10 0.17 -13.08 30.72
N GLN A 11 1.19 -13.26 31.59
CA GLN A 11 1.12 -14.19 32.72
C GLN A 11 0.05 -13.77 33.74
N SER A 12 -0.10 -12.48 33.98
CA SER A 12 -1.15 -11.95 34.87
C SER A 12 -2.56 -12.25 34.34
N TYR A 13 -2.73 -12.19 33.01
CA TYR A 13 -4.02 -12.46 32.38
C TYR A 13 -4.31 -13.96 32.24
N THR A 14 -3.36 -14.74 31.69
CA THR A 14 -3.59 -16.16 31.37
C THR A 14 -3.32 -17.12 32.54
N GLY A 15 -2.64 -16.63 33.60
CA GLY A 15 -2.14 -17.48 34.71
C GLY A 15 -0.92 -18.34 34.34
N SER A 16 -0.45 -18.28 33.09
CA SER A 16 0.65 -19.09 32.55
C SER A 16 1.73 -18.25 31.88
N PRO A 17 3.00 -18.69 31.90
CA PRO A 17 4.07 -17.96 31.24
C PRO A 17 3.92 -17.99 29.71
N ALA A 18 4.35 -16.91 29.05
CA ALA A 18 4.49 -16.89 27.60
C ALA A 18 5.64 -17.80 27.16
N GLU A 19 5.40 -18.67 26.18
CA GLU A 19 6.40 -19.58 25.59
C GLU A 19 7.31 -18.83 24.62
N GLU A 20 6.70 -18.01 23.73
CA GLU A 20 7.41 -17.26 22.71
C GLU A 20 6.81 -15.86 22.55
N ILE A 21 7.65 -14.84 22.31
CA ILE A 21 7.25 -13.49 21.92
C ILE A 21 8.00 -13.08 20.67
N THR A 22 7.28 -12.91 19.56
CA THR A 22 7.85 -12.56 18.25
C THR A 22 7.36 -11.18 17.81
N GLY A 23 8.29 -10.29 17.42
CA GLY A 23 7.94 -8.97 16.88
C GLY A 23 7.25 -9.06 15.53
N LEU A 24 6.14 -8.35 15.35
CA LEU A 24 5.43 -8.23 14.07
C LEU A 24 5.92 -7.01 13.30
N PRO A 25 5.89 -7.05 11.93
CA PRO A 25 6.23 -5.91 11.12
C PRO A 25 5.31 -4.72 11.43
N SER A 26 5.88 -3.54 11.72
CA SER A 26 5.12 -2.31 11.91
C SER A 26 5.18 -1.44 10.66
N SER A 27 4.05 -0.90 10.21
CA SER A 27 3.97 0.02 9.08
C SER A 27 3.50 1.39 9.54
N GLY A 28 4.44 2.32 9.77
CA GLY A 28 4.14 3.74 9.91
C GLY A 28 3.63 4.24 11.27
N SER A 29 3.31 3.37 12.21
CA SER A 29 2.92 3.73 13.59
C SER A 29 4.12 3.73 14.53
N ASN A 30 4.05 4.52 15.61
CA ASN A 30 4.99 4.45 16.73
C ASN A 30 4.71 3.24 17.64
N ARG A 31 3.63 2.50 17.40
CA ARG A 31 3.29 1.28 18.12
C ARG A 31 4.10 0.11 17.59
N ARG A 32 4.47 -0.78 18.54
CA ARG A 32 5.12 -2.06 18.23
C ARG A 32 4.19 -3.18 18.62
N TYR A 33 4.05 -4.13 17.71
CA TYR A 33 3.17 -5.28 17.86
C TYR A 33 4.01 -6.55 18.02
N PHE A 34 3.56 -7.44 18.90
CA PHE A 34 4.23 -8.70 19.22
C PHE A 34 3.19 -9.81 19.28
N ARG A 35 3.46 -10.93 18.62
CA ARG A 35 2.66 -12.14 18.81
C ARG A 35 3.20 -12.89 20.00
N ILE A 36 2.37 -13.17 20.98
CA ILE A 36 2.69 -13.88 22.22
C ILE A 36 2.04 -15.24 22.13
N LYS A 37 2.83 -16.30 22.14
CA LYS A 37 2.37 -17.68 22.16
C LYS A 37 2.48 -18.28 23.56
N GLY A 38 1.55 -19.13 23.89
CA GLY A 38 1.42 -19.90 25.11
C GLY A 38 0.11 -20.69 25.04
N PRO A 39 -0.60 -20.94 26.17
CA PRO A 39 -1.92 -21.56 26.15
C PRO A 39 -2.91 -20.88 25.21
N GLU A 40 -2.80 -19.55 25.10
CA GLU A 40 -3.53 -18.72 24.13
C GLU A 40 -2.53 -17.92 23.29
N THR A 41 -2.83 -17.73 22.01
CA THR A 41 -2.04 -16.83 21.15
C THR A 41 -2.70 -15.46 21.14
N LEU A 42 -1.96 -14.45 21.59
CA LEU A 42 -2.43 -13.07 21.75
C LEU A 42 -1.48 -12.08 21.09
N ILE A 43 -1.98 -10.87 20.84
CA ILE A 43 -1.15 -9.75 20.37
C ILE A 43 -0.84 -8.83 21.54
N GLY A 44 0.45 -8.68 21.83
CA GLY A 44 0.95 -7.67 22.74
C GLY A 44 1.28 -6.38 22.00
N VAL A 45 0.89 -5.25 22.56
CA VAL A 45 1.13 -3.92 21.96
C VAL A 45 1.90 -3.06 22.95
N SER A 46 2.92 -2.36 22.42
CA SER A 46 3.66 -1.31 23.14
C SER A 46 3.52 -0.01 22.36
N GLY A 47 2.95 1.01 22.96
CA GLY A 47 2.75 2.34 22.38
C GLY A 47 3.36 3.43 23.24
N THR A 48 3.97 4.43 22.59
CA THR A 48 4.61 5.57 23.27
C THR A 48 3.64 6.70 23.64
N SER A 49 2.47 6.76 22.96
CA SER A 49 1.39 7.69 23.32
C SER A 49 0.37 6.93 24.17
N THR A 50 0.32 7.26 25.45
CA THR A 50 -0.63 6.67 26.40
C THR A 50 -2.05 7.09 26.10
N GLU A 51 -2.25 8.33 25.63
CA GLU A 51 -3.57 8.86 25.24
C GLU A 51 -4.15 8.11 24.03
N GLU A 52 -3.32 7.80 23.02
CA GLU A 52 -3.77 6.96 21.90
C GLU A 52 -4.09 5.52 22.31
N ASN A 53 -3.32 4.97 23.24
CA ASN A 53 -3.57 3.63 23.75
C ASN A 53 -4.86 3.57 24.57
N GLU A 54 -5.08 4.57 25.43
CA GLU A 54 -6.32 4.71 26.21
C GLU A 54 -7.53 4.84 25.29
N ALA A 55 -7.43 5.70 24.25
CA ALA A 55 -8.47 5.82 23.23
C ALA A 55 -8.77 4.48 22.55
N PHE A 56 -7.74 3.73 22.15
CA PHE A 56 -7.91 2.41 21.54
C PHE A 56 -8.59 1.42 22.48
N ILE A 57 -8.13 1.32 23.72
CA ILE A 57 -8.67 0.39 24.72
C ILE A 57 -10.15 0.69 25.00
N TYR A 58 -10.49 1.97 25.20
CA TYR A 58 -11.86 2.40 25.40
C TYR A 58 -12.76 2.08 24.20
N MET A 59 -12.33 2.46 23.00
CA MET A 59 -13.07 2.19 21.74
C MET A 59 -13.26 0.70 21.50
N ALA A 60 -12.21 -0.11 21.67
CA ALA A 60 -12.27 -1.56 21.48
C ALA A 60 -13.31 -2.20 22.40
N LYS A 61 -13.32 -1.82 23.68
CA LYS A 61 -14.31 -2.31 24.64
C LYS A 61 -15.73 -1.90 24.24
N HIS A 62 -15.96 -0.62 23.98
CA HIS A 62 -17.28 -0.10 23.58
C HIS A 62 -17.81 -0.80 22.31
N PHE A 63 -16.97 -0.93 21.27
CA PHE A 63 -17.34 -1.56 20.02
C PHE A 63 -17.65 -3.05 20.17
N ARG A 64 -16.92 -3.76 21.01
CA ARG A 64 -17.21 -5.17 21.34
C ARG A 64 -18.54 -5.32 22.07
N GLU A 65 -18.87 -4.43 23.00
CA GLU A 65 -20.16 -4.39 23.70
C GLU A 65 -21.34 -4.13 22.75
N LYS A 66 -21.09 -3.40 21.63
CA LYS A 66 -22.05 -3.19 20.54
C LYS A 66 -22.08 -4.32 19.50
N GLY A 67 -21.28 -5.38 19.67
CA GLY A 67 -21.20 -6.52 18.77
C GLY A 67 -20.47 -6.24 17.46
N LEU A 68 -19.65 -5.17 17.40
CA LEU A 68 -18.85 -4.83 16.23
C LEU A 68 -17.58 -5.71 16.14
N PRO A 69 -17.16 -6.11 14.92
CA PRO A 69 -16.00 -7.00 14.72
C PRO A 69 -14.67 -6.24 14.84
N VAL A 70 -14.25 -6.01 16.07
CA VAL A 70 -12.97 -5.40 16.44
C VAL A 70 -12.23 -6.33 17.42
N PRO A 71 -10.88 -6.24 17.54
CA PRO A 71 -10.15 -7.09 18.48
C PRO A 71 -10.58 -6.81 19.92
N GLN A 72 -10.76 -7.86 20.70
CA GLN A 72 -10.99 -7.74 22.13
C GLN A 72 -9.67 -7.38 22.83
N VAL A 73 -9.70 -6.38 23.71
CA VAL A 73 -8.60 -6.08 24.62
C VAL A 73 -8.83 -6.86 25.90
N TYR A 74 -7.84 -7.64 26.33
CA TYR A 74 -7.94 -8.54 27.48
C TYR A 74 -7.34 -7.96 28.74
N ALA A 75 -6.21 -7.26 28.63
CA ALA A 75 -5.55 -6.61 29.75
C ALA A 75 -4.71 -5.42 29.28
N SER A 76 -4.46 -4.48 30.15
CA SER A 76 -3.55 -3.35 29.96
C SER A 76 -2.72 -3.08 31.20
N SER A 77 -1.54 -2.47 31.04
CA SER A 77 -0.78 -1.90 32.16
C SER A 77 -1.51 -0.68 32.76
N ASP A 78 -1.22 -0.36 34.00
CA ASP A 78 -1.86 0.76 34.73
C ASP A 78 -1.66 2.11 34.02
N ASP A 79 -0.52 2.29 33.36
CA ASP A 79 -0.17 3.50 32.61
C ASP A 79 -0.60 3.45 31.13
N HIS A 80 -1.29 2.38 30.70
CA HIS A 80 -1.69 2.12 29.31
C HIS A 80 -0.55 2.10 28.29
N SER A 81 0.71 2.00 28.70
CA SER A 81 1.86 1.86 27.77
C SER A 81 1.88 0.50 27.08
N PHE A 82 1.27 -0.52 27.69
CA PHE A 82 1.16 -1.89 27.19
C PHE A 82 -0.27 -2.41 27.30
N TYR A 83 -0.68 -3.18 26.31
CA TYR A 83 -1.92 -3.95 26.39
C TYR A 83 -1.82 -5.23 25.58
N ILE A 84 -2.69 -6.18 25.85
CA ILE A 84 -2.83 -7.43 25.12
C ILE A 84 -4.24 -7.54 24.53
N GLN A 85 -4.30 -7.98 23.30
CA GLN A 85 -5.55 -8.09 22.55
C GLN A 85 -5.64 -9.40 21.77
N GLU A 86 -6.82 -9.68 21.23
CA GLU A 86 -7.12 -10.80 20.37
C GLU A 86 -6.19 -10.84 19.14
N ASP A 87 -5.70 -12.04 18.80
CA ASP A 87 -4.99 -12.29 17.55
C ASP A 87 -6.00 -12.56 16.44
N LEU A 88 -6.00 -11.70 15.44
CA LEU A 88 -6.87 -11.80 14.26
C LEU A 88 -6.19 -12.49 13.06
N GLY A 89 -4.99 -13.08 13.28
CA GLY A 89 -4.21 -13.73 12.22
C GLY A 89 -3.35 -12.75 11.44
N ASP A 90 -3.03 -13.09 10.17
CA ASP A 90 -2.04 -12.37 9.36
C ASP A 90 -2.61 -11.77 8.07
N THR A 91 -3.89 -12.02 7.77
CA THR A 91 -4.47 -11.63 6.49
C THR A 91 -5.12 -10.26 6.56
N LEU A 92 -4.48 -9.27 5.96
CA LEU A 92 -5.09 -7.96 5.70
C LEU A 92 -5.99 -8.03 4.46
N LEU A 93 -7.12 -7.34 4.47
CA LEU A 93 -7.98 -7.18 3.28
C LEU A 93 -7.19 -6.66 2.07
N PHE A 94 -6.27 -5.72 2.30
CA PHE A 94 -5.38 -5.20 1.26
C PHE A 94 -4.58 -6.30 0.55
N ASN A 95 -4.15 -7.34 1.26
CA ASN A 95 -3.41 -8.47 0.69
C ASN A 95 -4.38 -9.50 0.09
N ALA A 96 -5.53 -9.71 0.72
CA ALA A 96 -6.55 -10.64 0.22
C ALA A 96 -7.10 -10.25 -1.16
N ILE A 97 -7.09 -8.94 -1.49
CA ILE A 97 -7.52 -8.41 -2.80
C ILE A 97 -6.32 -8.05 -3.71
N GLU A 98 -5.19 -8.72 -3.56
CA GLU A 98 -3.96 -8.36 -4.28
C GLU A 98 -4.08 -8.56 -5.79
N LYS A 99 -4.76 -9.63 -6.24
CA LYS A 99 -4.95 -9.94 -7.67
C LYS A 99 -5.72 -8.82 -8.38
N GLY A 100 -6.87 -8.43 -7.81
CA GLY A 100 -7.69 -7.35 -8.35
C GLY A 100 -6.97 -6.01 -8.36
N ARG A 101 -6.21 -5.69 -7.31
CA ARG A 101 -5.41 -4.45 -7.25
C ARG A 101 -4.29 -4.41 -8.30
N LYS A 102 -3.73 -5.55 -8.68
CA LYS A 102 -2.69 -5.64 -9.72
C LYS A 102 -3.26 -5.61 -11.13
N SER A 103 -4.36 -6.30 -11.37
CA SER A 103 -4.98 -6.45 -12.69
C SER A 103 -6.07 -5.43 -13.01
N SER A 104 -6.54 -4.69 -12.01
CA SER A 104 -7.78 -3.88 -12.04
C SER A 104 -9.05 -4.71 -12.36
N VAL A 105 -8.97 -6.04 -12.23
CA VAL A 105 -10.10 -6.97 -12.39
C VAL A 105 -10.23 -7.78 -11.11
N PHE A 106 -11.28 -7.49 -10.33
CA PHE A 106 -11.53 -8.13 -9.04
C PHE A 106 -12.41 -9.37 -9.25
N ASP A 107 -11.96 -10.51 -8.72
CA ASP A 107 -12.71 -11.75 -8.78
C ASP A 107 -13.91 -11.74 -7.77
N GLU A 108 -14.73 -12.77 -7.82
CA GLU A 108 -15.96 -12.86 -7.01
C GLU A 108 -15.65 -12.88 -5.50
N GLU A 109 -14.58 -13.55 -5.09
CA GLU A 109 -14.18 -13.61 -3.68
C GLU A 109 -13.67 -12.27 -3.18
N GLU A 110 -12.85 -11.59 -3.97
CA GLU A 110 -12.36 -10.24 -3.67
C GLU A 110 -13.52 -9.24 -3.58
N ARG A 111 -14.48 -9.29 -4.51
CA ARG A 111 -15.71 -8.46 -4.47
C ARG A 111 -16.53 -8.76 -3.24
N ARG A 112 -16.71 -10.02 -2.89
CA ARG A 112 -17.44 -10.45 -1.69
C ARG A 112 -16.84 -9.89 -0.41
N LEU A 113 -15.51 -9.91 -0.26
CA LEU A 113 -14.81 -9.33 0.90
C LEU A 113 -14.97 -7.81 0.96
N LEU A 114 -14.87 -7.12 -0.18
CA LEU A 114 -15.08 -5.68 -0.26
C LEU A 114 -16.53 -5.29 0.08
N HIS A 115 -17.51 -6.02 -0.47
CA HIS A 115 -18.92 -5.84 -0.16
C HIS A 115 -19.21 -6.01 1.35
N LYS A 116 -18.74 -7.12 1.95
CA LYS A 116 -18.86 -7.35 3.40
C LYS A 116 -18.25 -6.22 4.22
N THR A 117 -17.10 -5.70 3.79
CA THR A 117 -16.40 -4.64 4.50
C THR A 117 -17.17 -3.33 4.46
N ILE A 118 -17.60 -2.89 3.28
CA ILE A 118 -18.25 -1.58 3.12
C ILE A 118 -19.66 -1.55 3.74
N THR A 119 -20.38 -2.67 3.71
CA THR A 119 -21.72 -2.79 4.31
C THR A 119 -21.69 -2.82 5.83
N LYS A 120 -20.53 -3.10 6.46
CA LYS A 120 -20.34 -3.00 7.91
C LYS A 120 -20.03 -1.57 8.38
N LEU A 121 -19.66 -0.68 7.49
CA LEU A 121 -19.30 0.68 7.88
C LEU A 121 -20.46 1.45 8.55
N PRO A 122 -21.72 1.41 8.08
CA PRO A 122 -22.84 2.03 8.80
C PRO A 122 -23.03 1.48 10.22
N ASP A 123 -22.83 0.18 10.44
CA ASP A 123 -22.90 -0.42 11.79
C ASP A 123 -21.87 0.24 12.70
N ILE A 124 -20.62 0.43 12.23
CA ILE A 124 -19.56 1.11 12.99
C ILE A 124 -19.92 2.56 13.26
N GLN A 125 -20.44 3.28 12.26
CA GLN A 125 -20.80 4.69 12.36
C GLN A 125 -21.93 4.95 13.36
N PHE A 126 -22.97 4.14 13.34
CA PHE A 126 -24.18 4.36 14.15
C PHE A 126 -24.15 3.59 15.48
N LEU A 127 -23.92 2.28 15.46
CA LEU A 127 -23.84 1.50 16.71
C LEU A 127 -22.59 1.91 17.50
N GLY A 128 -21.49 2.19 16.79
CA GLY A 128 -20.25 2.66 17.42
C GLY A 128 -20.40 4.02 18.09
N SER A 129 -21.31 4.90 17.63
CA SER A 129 -21.57 6.20 18.27
C SER A 129 -22.61 6.15 19.38
N ASP A 130 -23.42 5.09 19.44
CA ASP A 130 -24.51 4.97 20.41
C ASP A 130 -23.98 4.78 21.83
N GLY A 131 -24.16 5.79 22.69
CA GLY A 131 -23.62 5.82 24.06
C GLY A 131 -22.11 5.98 24.16
N PHE A 132 -21.43 6.35 23.06
CA PHE A 132 -19.98 6.56 23.04
C PHE A 132 -19.60 7.91 23.66
N ASP A 133 -18.60 7.93 24.55
CA ASP A 133 -18.04 9.15 25.09
C ASP A 133 -16.88 9.65 24.22
N PHE A 134 -17.16 10.66 23.38
CA PHE A 134 -16.17 11.24 22.47
C PHE A 134 -15.05 12.01 23.15
N SER A 135 -15.08 12.22 24.48
CA SER A 135 -13.97 12.83 25.22
C SER A 135 -12.71 11.95 25.23
N TYR A 136 -12.87 10.63 25.01
CA TYR A 136 -11.75 9.70 24.85
C TYR A 136 -11.07 9.75 23.49
N CYS A 137 -11.61 10.49 22.51
CA CYS A 137 -11.00 10.60 21.19
C CYS A 137 -9.75 11.46 21.21
N HIS A 138 -8.66 10.95 20.64
CA HIS A 138 -7.38 11.66 20.56
C HIS A 138 -6.98 11.88 19.09
N PRO A 139 -6.38 13.02 18.71
CA PRO A 139 -6.17 14.26 19.47
C PRO A 139 -7.38 15.21 19.47
N GLN A 140 -8.49 14.83 18.87
CA GLN A 140 -9.70 15.64 18.69
C GLN A 140 -10.96 14.81 18.92
N ALA A 141 -11.94 15.38 19.63
CA ALA A 141 -13.22 14.74 19.89
C ALA A 141 -14.15 14.71 18.65
N GLU A 142 -13.99 15.64 17.72
CA GLU A 142 -14.89 15.79 16.59
C GLU A 142 -14.20 16.30 15.32
N PHE A 143 -14.87 16.04 14.20
CA PHE A 143 -14.52 16.60 12.89
C PHE A 143 -15.07 18.03 12.81
N ASN A 144 -14.19 19.00 12.98
CA ASN A 144 -14.51 20.44 13.05
C ASN A 144 -13.59 21.24 12.14
N GLN A 145 -13.82 22.55 12.05
CA GLN A 145 -13.04 23.46 11.22
C GLN A 145 -11.53 23.36 11.52
N ARG A 146 -11.13 23.25 12.79
CA ARG A 146 -9.72 23.13 13.17
C ARG A 146 -9.09 21.88 12.56
N SER A 147 -9.77 20.72 12.65
CA SER A 147 -9.24 19.47 12.11
C SER A 147 -9.18 19.48 10.58
N ILE A 148 -10.15 20.11 9.92
CA ILE A 148 -10.18 20.27 8.45
C ILE A 148 -9.02 21.17 8.01
N LEU A 149 -8.84 22.31 8.64
CA LEU A 149 -7.77 23.24 8.29
C LEU A 149 -6.38 22.67 8.61
N TRP A 150 -6.23 21.83 9.63
CA TRP A 150 -4.99 21.09 9.86
C TRP A 150 -4.62 20.18 8.68
N ASP A 151 -5.56 19.38 8.23
CA ASP A 151 -5.34 18.47 7.11
C ASP A 151 -5.07 19.23 5.80
N LEU A 152 -5.76 20.34 5.53
CA LEU A 152 -5.53 21.18 4.34
C LEU A 152 -4.19 21.92 4.42
N ASN A 153 -3.80 22.45 5.60
CA ASN A 153 -2.48 23.04 5.79
C ASN A 153 -1.37 22.01 5.71
N TYR A 154 -1.62 20.78 6.18
CA TYR A 154 -0.68 19.68 6.02
C TYR A 154 -0.43 19.37 4.54
N PHE A 155 -1.49 19.35 3.71
CA PHE A 155 -1.35 19.28 2.26
C PHE A 155 -0.56 20.46 1.70
N LYS A 156 -0.93 21.71 2.06
CA LYS A 156 -0.26 22.91 1.57
C LYS A 156 1.24 22.91 1.84
N TYR A 157 1.64 22.64 3.09
CA TYR A 157 3.05 22.76 3.50
C TYR A 157 3.88 21.52 3.19
N CYS A 158 3.33 20.33 3.37
CA CYS A 158 4.10 19.09 3.21
C CYS A 158 4.11 18.56 1.78
N PHE A 159 3.12 18.92 0.95
CA PHE A 159 3.04 18.45 -0.42
C PHE A 159 3.11 19.60 -1.44
N LEU A 160 2.15 20.52 -1.43
CA LEU A 160 2.03 21.54 -2.47
C LEU A 160 3.28 22.43 -2.55
N LYS A 161 3.74 23.00 -1.45
CA LYS A 161 4.99 23.78 -1.40
C LYS A 161 6.23 22.95 -1.76
N ALA A 162 6.25 21.68 -1.40
CA ALA A 162 7.38 20.80 -1.72
C ALA A 162 7.52 20.51 -3.23
N THR A 163 6.46 20.74 -4.04
CA THR A 163 6.56 20.63 -5.51
C THR A 163 7.27 21.80 -6.18
N GLY A 164 7.53 22.88 -5.45
CA GLY A 164 8.10 24.13 -5.98
C GLY A 164 7.09 25.00 -6.74
N MET A 165 5.80 24.66 -6.73
CA MET A 165 4.78 25.44 -7.40
C MET A 165 4.46 26.74 -6.63
N GLU A 166 4.33 27.85 -7.34
CA GLU A 166 3.93 29.13 -6.77
C GLU A 166 2.41 29.28 -6.77
N PHE A 167 1.87 29.87 -5.70
CA PHE A 167 0.44 30.17 -5.56
C PHE A 167 0.21 31.32 -4.56
N GLN A 168 -0.97 31.92 -4.61
CA GLN A 168 -1.37 32.99 -3.67
C GLN A 168 -1.98 32.37 -2.41
N GLU A 169 -1.25 32.44 -1.30
CA GLU A 169 -1.66 31.79 -0.05
C GLU A 169 -3.01 32.29 0.47
N ASN A 170 -3.22 33.60 0.48
CA ASN A 170 -4.49 34.19 0.94
C ASN A 170 -5.72 33.65 0.18
N ARG A 171 -5.65 33.57 -1.16
CA ARG A 171 -6.74 33.02 -1.97
C ARG A 171 -6.96 31.52 -1.74
N LEU A 172 -5.87 30.78 -1.51
CA LEU A 172 -5.95 29.36 -1.20
C LEU A 172 -6.59 29.14 0.17
N GLU A 173 -6.23 29.96 1.16
CA GLU A 173 -6.81 29.90 2.51
C GLU A 173 -8.29 30.29 2.52
N ASP A 174 -8.70 31.28 1.72
CA ASP A 174 -10.11 31.63 1.53
C ASP A 174 -10.92 30.43 1.01
N ASP A 175 -10.37 29.67 0.04
CA ASP A 175 -11.01 28.47 -0.47
C ASP A 175 -10.95 27.29 0.51
N PHE A 176 -9.92 27.20 1.35
CA PHE A 176 -9.88 26.23 2.44
C PHE A 176 -10.98 26.49 3.49
N LEU A 177 -11.22 27.75 3.84
CA LEU A 177 -12.33 28.11 4.73
C LEU A 177 -13.67 27.72 4.12
N LYS A 178 -13.90 28.04 2.85
CA LYS A 178 -15.12 27.63 2.14
C LYS A 178 -15.30 26.12 2.07
N MET A 179 -14.20 25.36 1.81
CA MET A 179 -14.25 23.90 1.85
C MET A 179 -14.64 23.41 3.24
N SER A 180 -14.09 23.98 4.29
CA SER A 180 -14.48 23.66 5.66
C SER A 180 -15.97 23.90 5.91
N ASP A 181 -16.51 25.04 5.46
CA ASP A 181 -17.94 25.35 5.60
C ASP A 181 -18.82 24.35 4.84
N VAL A 182 -18.40 23.93 3.63
CA VAL A 182 -19.14 22.92 2.84
C VAL A 182 -19.16 21.57 3.55
N LEU A 183 -18.01 21.11 4.04
CA LEU A 183 -17.89 19.82 4.72
C LEU A 183 -18.68 19.78 6.04
N LEU A 184 -18.77 20.89 6.75
CA LEU A 184 -19.47 20.99 8.04
C LEU A 184 -20.99 21.19 7.91
N ARG A 185 -21.54 21.36 6.69
CA ARG A 185 -23.00 21.35 6.46
C ARG A 185 -23.64 19.99 6.71
N SER A 186 -22.84 18.94 6.62
CA SER A 186 -23.29 17.57 6.85
C SER A 186 -23.39 17.26 8.34
N SER A 187 -24.41 16.49 8.74
CA SER A 187 -24.56 16.04 10.13
C SER A 187 -23.31 15.27 10.59
N SER A 188 -22.82 15.61 11.78
CA SER A 188 -21.67 14.97 12.44
C SER A 188 -22.09 14.16 13.67
N ALA A 189 -23.19 13.41 13.58
CA ALA A 189 -23.75 12.67 14.71
C ALA A 189 -23.25 11.23 14.85
N THR A 190 -22.32 10.79 13.99
CA THR A 190 -21.86 9.41 13.92
C THR A 190 -20.39 9.26 14.34
N PHE A 191 -19.93 8.04 14.54
CA PHE A 191 -18.51 7.75 14.69
C PHE A 191 -17.82 7.80 13.33
N LEU A 192 -16.84 8.67 13.17
CA LEU A 192 -15.95 8.77 12.02
C LEU A 192 -14.68 7.98 12.35
N TYR A 193 -14.41 6.93 11.59
CA TYR A 193 -13.26 6.05 11.80
C TYR A 193 -11.92 6.72 11.46
N ARG A 194 -11.92 7.62 10.47
CA ARG A 194 -10.82 8.40 9.90
C ARG A 194 -9.93 7.60 8.94
N ASP A 195 -9.39 6.49 9.38
CA ASP A 195 -8.47 5.67 8.57
C ASP A 195 -9.11 4.35 8.14
N PHE A 196 -10.39 4.41 7.71
CA PHE A 196 -11.13 3.27 7.16
C PHE A 196 -10.57 2.91 5.79
N GLN A 197 -9.64 1.98 5.76
CA GLN A 197 -8.88 1.54 4.59
C GLN A 197 -8.67 0.03 4.62
N SER A 198 -8.48 -0.60 3.45
CA SER A 198 -8.24 -2.04 3.34
C SER A 198 -7.00 -2.54 4.11
N ARG A 199 -6.06 -1.65 4.45
CA ARG A 199 -4.91 -1.97 5.31
C ARG A 199 -5.24 -2.03 6.80
N ASN A 200 -6.38 -1.50 7.19
CA ASN A 200 -6.87 -1.46 8.56
C ASN A 200 -8.07 -2.40 8.75
N VAL A 201 -8.21 -3.37 7.85
CA VAL A 201 -9.20 -4.45 7.91
C VAL A 201 -8.46 -5.78 7.84
N MET A 202 -8.63 -6.60 8.88
CA MET A 202 -8.20 -8.00 8.91
C MET A 202 -9.29 -8.88 8.32
N VAL A 203 -8.92 -9.99 7.72
CA VAL A 203 -9.84 -11.03 7.27
C VAL A 203 -9.62 -12.27 8.12
N LYS A 204 -10.62 -12.62 8.93
CA LYS A 204 -10.62 -13.80 9.79
C LYS A 204 -11.86 -14.63 9.47
N ASP A 205 -11.68 -15.87 9.10
CA ASP A 205 -12.76 -16.80 8.73
C ASP A 205 -13.69 -16.26 7.61
N GLY A 206 -13.12 -15.51 6.65
CA GLY A 206 -13.85 -14.89 5.55
C GLY A 206 -14.72 -13.69 5.93
N GLU A 207 -14.52 -13.14 7.14
CA GLU A 207 -15.23 -11.97 7.66
C GLU A 207 -14.26 -10.80 7.93
N PRO A 208 -14.68 -9.53 7.71
CA PRO A 208 -13.87 -8.36 8.01
C PRO A 208 -13.84 -8.04 9.50
N TRP A 209 -12.65 -7.76 10.00
CA TRP A 209 -12.38 -7.29 11.36
C TRP A 209 -11.62 -5.97 11.31
N PHE A 210 -12.02 -5.00 12.10
CA PHE A 210 -11.54 -3.62 12.01
C PHE A 210 -10.51 -3.31 13.07
N ILE A 211 -9.37 -2.71 12.64
CA ILE A 211 -8.23 -2.34 13.49
C ILE A 211 -7.79 -0.90 13.20
N ASP A 212 -6.98 -0.30 14.07
CA ASP A 212 -6.42 1.05 13.87
C ASP A 212 -7.46 2.19 13.90
N PHE A 213 -8.48 2.06 14.76
CA PHE A 213 -9.59 3.00 14.89
C PHE A 213 -9.39 4.10 15.95
N GLN A 214 -8.27 4.12 16.66
CA GLN A 214 -8.01 5.08 17.75
C GLN A 214 -7.94 6.56 17.31
N GLY A 215 -7.74 6.82 16.02
CA GLY A 215 -7.85 8.16 15.44
C GLY A 215 -9.28 8.62 15.21
N GLY A 216 -10.26 7.76 15.51
CA GLY A 216 -11.69 8.01 15.32
C GLY A 216 -12.21 9.14 16.22
N ARG A 217 -13.34 9.71 15.81
CA ARG A 217 -13.96 10.87 16.43
C ARG A 217 -15.42 11.00 16.03
N LYS A 218 -16.12 11.94 16.59
CA LYS A 218 -17.44 12.34 16.11
C LYS A 218 -17.34 13.00 14.73
N GLY A 219 -18.14 12.57 13.74
CA GLY A 219 -18.06 13.15 12.40
C GLY A 219 -19.13 12.65 11.43
N PRO A 220 -19.09 13.13 10.18
CA PRO A 220 -20.07 12.80 9.15
C PRO A 220 -19.80 11.45 8.50
N VAL A 221 -20.86 10.83 7.97
CA VAL A 221 -20.82 9.51 7.32
C VAL A 221 -19.97 9.44 6.05
N TYR A 222 -19.71 10.56 5.40
CA TYR A 222 -19.08 10.63 4.07
C TYR A 222 -17.57 10.35 4.07
N TYR A 223 -16.89 10.75 5.15
CA TYR A 223 -15.42 10.74 5.20
C TYR A 223 -14.84 9.32 5.02
N ASP A 224 -15.39 8.35 5.74
CA ASP A 224 -14.88 6.97 5.72
C ASP A 224 -15.20 6.27 4.40
N VAL A 225 -16.34 6.58 3.79
CA VAL A 225 -16.69 6.14 2.42
C VAL A 225 -15.66 6.66 1.42
N ALA A 226 -15.34 7.96 1.48
CA ALA A 226 -14.30 8.55 0.65
C ALA A 226 -12.93 7.90 0.90
N SER A 227 -12.59 7.66 2.17
CA SER A 227 -11.34 7.02 2.57
C SER A 227 -11.21 5.59 2.02
N PHE A 228 -12.30 4.81 2.00
CA PHE A 228 -12.27 3.43 1.53
C PHE A 228 -12.32 3.31 0.00
N LEU A 229 -13.23 4.03 -0.64
CA LEU A 229 -13.48 3.85 -2.07
C LEU A 229 -12.44 4.55 -2.97
N TRP A 230 -11.75 5.59 -2.47
CA TRP A 230 -10.72 6.33 -3.24
C TRP A 230 -9.30 6.09 -2.72
N GLN A 231 -9.04 4.93 -2.11
CA GLN A 231 -7.67 4.52 -1.76
C GLN A 231 -6.78 4.47 -2.99
N ALA A 232 -5.73 5.30 -3.02
CA ALA A 232 -4.85 5.42 -4.19
C ALA A 232 -4.26 4.07 -4.64
N LYS A 233 -3.77 3.25 -3.70
CA LYS A 233 -3.15 1.95 -4.00
C LYS A 233 -4.14 0.79 -4.16
N ALA A 234 -5.41 0.97 -3.82
CA ALA A 234 -6.43 -0.07 -4.01
C ALA A 234 -6.88 -0.17 -5.46
N LYS A 235 -6.72 0.91 -6.24
CA LYS A 235 -7.01 0.97 -7.69
C LYS A 235 -8.40 0.43 -8.06
N TYR A 236 -9.40 0.71 -7.23
CA TYR A 236 -10.76 0.27 -7.54
C TYR A 236 -11.25 0.91 -8.84
N PRO A 237 -11.67 0.12 -9.85
CA PRO A 237 -12.29 0.63 -11.06
C PRO A 237 -13.59 1.39 -10.73
N GLU A 238 -14.02 2.24 -11.63
CA GLU A 238 -15.21 3.09 -11.40
C GLU A 238 -16.49 2.27 -11.20
N ASP A 239 -16.66 1.20 -11.98
CA ASP A 239 -17.78 0.26 -11.85
C ASP A 239 -17.83 -0.39 -10.47
N LEU A 240 -16.70 -0.89 -9.97
CA LEU A 240 -16.61 -1.46 -8.63
C LEU A 240 -16.87 -0.41 -7.54
N ARG A 241 -16.33 0.82 -7.68
CA ARG A 241 -16.62 1.89 -6.72
C ARG A 241 -18.11 2.21 -6.65
N ASN A 242 -18.77 2.28 -7.81
CA ASN A 242 -20.20 2.56 -7.89
C ASN A 242 -21.03 1.42 -7.27
N GLU A 243 -20.66 0.17 -7.51
CA GLU A 243 -21.26 -1.02 -6.87
C GLU A 243 -21.14 -0.93 -5.34
N LEU A 244 -19.92 -0.78 -4.82
CA LEU A 244 -19.67 -0.69 -3.39
C LEU A 244 -20.33 0.53 -2.73
N LEU A 245 -20.45 1.64 -3.45
CA LEU A 245 -21.16 2.83 -2.97
C LEU A 245 -22.66 2.58 -2.86
N SER A 246 -23.26 1.89 -3.82
CA SER A 246 -24.67 1.45 -3.77
C SER A 246 -24.91 0.52 -2.59
N ASP A 247 -24.00 -0.43 -2.33
CA ASP A 247 -24.06 -1.33 -1.18
C ASP A 247 -24.01 -0.58 0.14
N TYR A 248 -23.09 0.40 0.24
CA TYR A 248 -23.02 1.27 1.41
C TYR A 248 -24.32 2.05 1.63
N ILE A 249 -24.88 2.68 0.61
CA ILE A 249 -26.13 3.45 0.69
C ILE A 249 -27.28 2.53 1.12
N THR A 250 -27.31 1.33 0.58
CA THR A 250 -28.34 0.33 0.97
C THR A 250 -28.21 -0.05 2.44
N ALA A 251 -27.00 -0.27 2.94
CA ALA A 251 -26.75 -0.55 4.35
C ALA A 251 -27.04 0.68 5.24
N LEU A 252 -26.72 1.89 4.79
CA LEU A 252 -26.98 3.15 5.50
C LEU A 252 -28.46 3.41 5.72
N ARG A 253 -29.32 3.00 4.78
CA ARG A 253 -30.78 3.16 4.88
C ARG A 253 -31.41 2.40 6.06
N LYS A 254 -30.70 1.47 6.70
CA LYS A 254 -31.13 0.85 7.95
C LYS A 254 -31.15 1.83 9.13
N TYR A 255 -30.37 2.90 9.03
CA TYR A 255 -30.18 3.87 10.10
C TYR A 255 -30.85 5.22 9.83
N ILE A 256 -30.74 5.70 8.57
CA ILE A 256 -31.30 7.01 8.17
C ILE A 256 -31.91 6.96 6.76
N PRO A 257 -32.91 7.81 6.47
CA PRO A 257 -33.34 8.06 5.09
C PRO A 257 -32.19 8.67 4.28
N VAL A 258 -32.00 8.19 3.05
CA VAL A 258 -30.91 8.66 2.17
C VAL A 258 -31.51 9.16 0.86
N ASP A 259 -31.34 10.47 0.61
CA ASP A 259 -31.44 11.08 -0.71
C ASP A 259 -30.13 10.84 -1.45
N GLU A 260 -30.13 9.97 -2.45
CA GLU A 260 -28.92 9.58 -3.16
C GLU A 260 -28.29 10.77 -3.93
N ALA A 261 -29.10 11.64 -4.54
CA ALA A 261 -28.58 12.77 -5.29
C ALA A 261 -27.84 13.74 -4.35
N TYR A 262 -28.43 14.01 -3.18
CA TYR A 262 -27.79 14.82 -2.16
C TYR A 262 -26.55 14.12 -1.60
N PHE A 263 -26.62 12.80 -1.35
CA PHE A 263 -25.50 12.02 -0.85
C PHE A 263 -24.30 12.11 -1.79
N HIS A 264 -24.48 11.86 -3.08
CA HIS A 264 -23.44 11.98 -4.09
C HIS A 264 -22.88 13.40 -4.19
N SER A 265 -23.75 14.42 -4.11
CA SER A 265 -23.32 15.82 -4.13
C SER A 265 -22.42 16.19 -2.97
N GLN A 266 -22.67 15.65 -1.78
CA GLN A 266 -21.83 15.85 -0.60
C GLN A 266 -20.55 15.01 -0.65
N LEU A 267 -20.67 13.73 -0.99
CA LEU A 267 -19.55 12.80 -1.01
C LEU A 267 -18.37 13.30 -1.86
N ARG A 268 -18.63 13.93 -3.02
CA ARG A 268 -17.58 14.46 -3.90
C ARG A 268 -16.65 15.45 -3.19
N HIS A 269 -17.16 16.27 -2.27
CA HIS A 269 -16.35 17.21 -1.50
C HIS A 269 -15.46 16.50 -0.49
N PHE A 270 -15.99 15.46 0.16
CA PHE A 270 -15.20 14.61 1.07
C PHE A 270 -14.12 13.81 0.32
N VAL A 271 -14.41 13.34 -0.89
CA VAL A 271 -13.43 12.65 -1.72
C VAL A 271 -12.27 13.59 -2.10
N LEU A 272 -12.58 14.82 -2.51
CA LEU A 272 -11.56 15.84 -2.81
C LEU A 272 -10.74 16.15 -1.55
N PHE A 273 -11.39 16.47 -0.43
CA PHE A 273 -10.74 16.76 0.84
C PHE A 273 -9.82 15.61 1.29
N ARG A 274 -10.33 14.36 1.24
CA ARG A 274 -9.54 13.17 1.64
C ARG A 274 -8.35 12.95 0.71
N THR A 275 -8.49 13.25 -0.59
CA THR A 275 -7.38 13.16 -1.54
C THR A 275 -6.26 14.16 -1.20
N LEU A 276 -6.62 15.40 -0.83
CA LEU A 276 -5.64 16.40 -0.39
C LEU A 276 -4.95 15.98 0.91
N GLN A 277 -5.70 15.48 1.90
CA GLN A 277 -5.14 14.98 3.15
C GLN A 277 -4.15 13.84 2.92
N VAL A 278 -4.47 12.89 2.02
CA VAL A 278 -3.56 11.78 1.64
C VAL A 278 -2.30 12.30 0.96
N LEU A 279 -2.42 13.27 0.05
CA LEU A 279 -1.25 13.89 -0.59
C LEU A 279 -0.36 14.61 0.44
N GLY A 280 -0.95 15.28 1.43
CA GLY A 280 -0.19 15.87 2.55
C GLY A 280 0.60 14.81 3.33
N ALA A 281 -0.03 13.69 3.66
CA ALA A 281 0.63 12.56 4.33
C ALA A 281 1.75 11.94 3.47
N TYR A 282 1.52 11.79 2.16
CA TYR A 282 2.55 11.29 1.23
C TYR A 282 3.72 12.27 1.10
N GLY A 283 3.43 13.58 1.09
CA GLY A 283 4.48 14.62 1.10
C GLY A 283 5.34 14.54 2.33
N PHE A 284 4.74 14.55 3.51
CA PHE A 284 5.49 14.47 4.76
C PHE A 284 6.31 13.17 4.88
N ARG A 285 5.64 12.03 4.73
CA ARG A 285 6.31 10.73 4.86
C ARG A 285 7.34 10.48 3.73
N GLY A 286 7.07 10.96 2.53
CA GLY A 286 7.93 10.77 1.35
C GLY A 286 9.09 11.75 1.31
N TYR A 287 8.80 13.06 1.32
CA TYR A 287 9.84 14.08 1.12
C TYR A 287 10.61 14.40 2.40
N PHE A 288 9.95 14.46 3.58
CA PHE A 288 10.60 14.82 4.84
C PHE A 288 11.14 13.59 5.59
N GLU A 289 10.34 12.54 5.78
CA GLU A 289 10.81 11.31 6.44
C GLU A 289 11.59 10.38 5.47
N LYS A 290 11.66 10.71 4.19
CA LYS A 290 12.40 9.96 3.14
C LYS A 290 11.97 8.48 3.05
N LYS A 291 10.66 8.21 3.19
CA LYS A 291 10.09 6.87 3.05
C LYS A 291 9.62 6.64 1.60
N PRO A 292 10.37 5.91 0.75
CA PRO A 292 10.16 5.87 -0.71
C PRO A 292 8.78 5.34 -1.13
N HIS A 293 8.20 4.40 -0.37
CA HIS A 293 6.90 3.81 -0.69
C HIS A 293 5.74 4.81 -0.65
N PHE A 294 5.89 5.94 0.08
CA PHE A 294 4.92 7.03 0.03
C PHE A 294 5.06 7.85 -1.25
N ILE A 295 6.29 8.14 -1.70
CA ILE A 295 6.54 8.82 -2.98
C ILE A 295 5.94 8.01 -4.13
N GLN A 296 6.14 6.69 -4.15
CA GLN A 296 5.55 5.78 -5.14
C GLN A 296 4.01 5.77 -5.13
N SER A 297 3.39 6.24 -4.06
CA SER A 297 1.92 6.33 -3.97
C SER A 297 1.38 7.64 -4.55
N VAL A 298 2.23 8.67 -4.70
CA VAL A 298 1.83 9.99 -5.21
C VAL A 298 1.19 9.93 -6.60
N PRO A 299 1.76 9.22 -7.61
CA PRO A 299 1.17 9.16 -8.94
C PRO A 299 -0.29 8.66 -8.95
N PHE A 300 -0.63 7.68 -8.12
CA PHE A 300 -1.99 7.16 -8.01
C PHE A 300 -2.96 8.17 -7.37
N ALA A 301 -2.50 8.93 -6.38
CA ALA A 301 -3.30 9.98 -5.76
C ALA A 301 -3.48 11.17 -6.72
N ILE A 302 -2.48 11.52 -7.50
CA ILE A 302 -2.55 12.56 -8.55
C ILE A 302 -3.53 12.13 -9.65
N GLU A 303 -3.53 10.85 -10.05
CA GLU A 303 -4.50 10.36 -11.03
C GLU A 303 -5.94 10.42 -10.49
N ASN A 304 -6.17 10.01 -9.25
CA ASN A 304 -7.47 10.22 -8.60
C ASN A 304 -7.87 11.71 -8.62
N LEU A 305 -6.94 12.59 -8.32
CA LEU A 305 -7.18 14.04 -8.35
C LEU A 305 -7.55 14.54 -9.75
N ARG A 306 -6.86 14.08 -10.81
CA ARG A 306 -7.22 14.40 -12.21
C ARG A 306 -8.65 14.00 -12.53
N GLN A 307 -9.06 12.79 -12.13
CA GLN A 307 -10.43 12.31 -12.37
C GLN A 307 -11.45 13.17 -11.61
N LEU A 308 -11.17 13.55 -10.36
CA LEU A 308 -12.06 14.41 -9.56
C LEU A 308 -12.22 15.80 -10.19
N LEU A 309 -11.13 16.37 -10.73
CA LEU A 309 -11.11 17.72 -11.33
C LEU A 309 -11.77 17.79 -12.72
N LYS A 310 -12.25 16.68 -13.28
CA LYS A 310 -13.18 16.70 -14.44
C LYS A 310 -14.53 17.30 -14.06
N ASN A 311 -14.90 17.25 -12.78
CA ASN A 311 -16.08 17.91 -12.25
C ASN A 311 -15.72 19.32 -11.77
N ASP A 312 -16.70 20.23 -11.85
CA ASP A 312 -16.55 21.58 -11.34
C ASP A 312 -16.86 21.65 -9.85
N TYR A 313 -16.07 22.47 -9.15
CA TYR A 313 -16.25 22.82 -7.74
C TYR A 313 -16.32 24.35 -7.64
N PRO A 314 -17.49 24.93 -7.94
CA PRO A 314 -17.65 26.41 -7.99
C PRO A 314 -17.47 27.06 -6.61
N GLU A 315 -17.54 26.28 -5.53
CA GLU A 315 -17.38 26.76 -4.18
C GLU A 315 -15.94 27.21 -3.88
N TYR A 316 -14.92 26.59 -4.52
CA TYR A 316 -13.50 26.87 -4.30
C TYR A 316 -12.69 26.89 -5.61
N PRO A 317 -12.94 27.91 -6.46
CA PRO A 317 -12.42 27.97 -7.82
C PRO A 317 -10.90 28.15 -7.88
N TYR A 318 -10.31 28.89 -6.91
CA TYR A 318 -8.86 29.10 -6.89
C TYR A 318 -8.12 27.81 -6.50
N LEU A 319 -8.60 27.10 -5.49
CA LEU A 319 -8.06 25.78 -5.14
C LEU A 319 -8.08 24.85 -6.36
N CYS A 320 -9.21 24.77 -7.09
CA CYS A 320 -9.29 23.93 -8.29
C CYS A 320 -8.32 24.35 -9.38
N SER A 321 -8.07 25.65 -9.57
CA SER A 321 -7.05 26.16 -10.49
C SER A 321 -5.66 25.65 -10.10
N VAL A 322 -5.29 25.82 -8.82
CA VAL A 322 -4.01 25.34 -8.27
C VAL A 322 -3.86 23.83 -8.44
N LEU A 323 -4.93 23.07 -8.18
CA LEU A 323 -4.88 21.60 -8.30
C LEU A 323 -4.78 21.13 -9.75
N ARG A 324 -5.42 21.81 -10.72
CA ARG A 324 -5.24 21.51 -12.15
C ARG A 324 -3.79 21.78 -12.60
N GLU A 325 -3.21 22.89 -12.18
CA GLU A 325 -1.79 23.19 -12.43
C GLU A 325 -0.87 22.13 -11.79
N LEU A 326 -1.12 21.76 -10.51
CA LEU A 326 -0.40 20.71 -9.81
C LEU A 326 -0.40 19.39 -10.59
N THR A 327 -1.56 18.95 -11.05
CA THR A 327 -1.67 17.68 -11.81
C THR A 327 -1.01 17.75 -13.18
N GLY A 328 -0.77 18.93 -13.73
CA GLY A 328 -0.06 19.17 -15.00
C GLY A 328 1.45 19.29 -14.87
N LEU A 329 2.02 19.29 -13.66
CA LEU A 329 3.46 19.38 -13.48
C LEU A 329 4.18 18.18 -14.13
N LYS A 330 5.32 18.46 -14.81
CA LYS A 330 6.12 17.43 -15.53
C LYS A 330 6.48 16.25 -14.63
N GLN A 331 6.81 16.51 -13.37
CA GLN A 331 7.11 15.45 -12.40
C GLN A 331 5.95 14.48 -12.14
N PHE A 332 4.72 14.82 -12.51
CA PHE A 332 3.54 13.96 -12.38
C PHE A 332 2.95 13.52 -13.73
N THR A 333 3.38 14.10 -14.86
CA THR A 333 2.95 13.71 -16.20
C THR A 333 3.93 12.76 -16.88
N ASP A 334 5.24 12.94 -16.65
CA ASP A 334 6.27 12.14 -17.29
C ASP A 334 6.58 10.83 -16.53
N ASP A 335 5.96 10.56 -15.39
CA ASP A 335 6.62 9.79 -14.36
C ASP A 335 5.89 8.59 -13.76
N ILE A 336 4.78 8.12 -14.30
CA ILE A 336 4.33 6.75 -13.94
C ILE A 336 5.34 5.71 -14.43
N GLN A 337 6.04 6.00 -15.54
CA GLN A 337 7.06 5.09 -16.10
C GLN A 337 8.47 5.27 -15.53
N LYS A 338 8.84 6.47 -15.05
CA LYS A 338 10.21 6.74 -14.59
C LYS A 338 10.52 6.32 -13.14
N HIS A 339 9.52 6.14 -12.29
CA HIS A 339 9.70 5.66 -10.90
C HIS A 339 9.48 4.16 -10.71
N MET A 340 9.24 3.43 -11.80
CA MET A 340 9.21 1.97 -11.74
C MET A 340 10.64 1.42 -11.81
N LEU A 341 10.89 0.37 -11.02
CA LEU A 341 12.16 -0.35 -11.12
C LEU A 341 12.34 -0.88 -12.55
N GLU A 342 13.41 -0.42 -13.21
CA GLU A 342 13.90 -1.01 -14.45
C GLU A 342 15.01 -2.00 -14.11
N VAL A 343 14.80 -3.27 -14.47
CA VAL A 343 15.80 -4.30 -14.32
C VAL A 343 16.50 -4.52 -15.65
N LYS A 344 17.79 -4.18 -15.74
CA LYS A 344 18.60 -4.46 -16.91
C LYS A 344 19.20 -5.86 -16.81
N VAL A 345 18.75 -6.78 -17.66
CA VAL A 345 19.27 -8.15 -17.72
C VAL A 345 20.18 -8.29 -18.95
N MET A 346 21.40 -8.78 -18.77
CA MET A 346 22.38 -8.87 -19.85
C MET A 346 23.01 -10.26 -19.96
N SER A 347 23.13 -10.78 -21.16
CA SER A 347 24.08 -11.88 -21.44
C SER A 347 25.38 -11.36 -22.03
N PHE A 348 26.51 -11.97 -21.65
CA PHE A 348 27.84 -11.54 -22.10
C PHE A 348 28.86 -12.67 -22.18
N ALA A 349 29.93 -12.44 -22.96
CA ALA A 349 31.11 -13.29 -23.03
C ALA A 349 32.20 -12.83 -22.04
N TYR A 350 32.67 -13.70 -21.14
CA TYR A 350 33.80 -13.37 -20.26
C TYR A 350 35.05 -12.96 -21.02
N LYS A 351 35.27 -13.52 -22.24
CA LYS A 351 36.38 -13.14 -23.12
C LYS A 351 36.36 -11.64 -23.51
N LYS A 352 35.21 -10.99 -23.46
CA LYS A 352 35.04 -9.57 -23.80
C LYS A 352 34.82 -8.67 -22.57
N GLY A 353 34.97 -9.22 -21.38
CA GLY A 353 34.84 -8.51 -20.10
C GLY A 353 33.40 -8.39 -19.61
N ILE A 354 33.27 -8.13 -18.31
CA ILE A 354 32.00 -7.90 -17.62
C ILE A 354 31.42 -6.55 -18.07
N PRO A 355 30.10 -6.47 -18.38
CA PRO A 355 29.46 -5.20 -18.72
C PRO A 355 29.52 -4.20 -17.56
N ASN A 356 29.70 -2.92 -17.88
CA ASN A 356 29.60 -1.83 -16.92
C ASN A 356 28.14 -1.44 -16.69
N ASP A 357 27.82 -1.02 -15.46
CA ASP A 357 26.52 -0.47 -15.13
C ASP A 357 26.45 1.03 -15.54
N PRO A 358 25.60 1.39 -16.51
CA PRO A 358 25.46 2.77 -16.96
C PRO A 358 24.64 3.65 -16.01
N SER A 359 23.97 3.07 -15.01
CA SER A 359 23.12 3.82 -14.07
C SER A 359 23.93 4.62 -13.05
N GLY A 360 25.23 4.35 -12.90
CA GLY A 360 26.08 4.95 -11.88
C GLY A 360 25.89 4.37 -10.48
N ASN A 361 25.04 3.36 -10.30
CA ASN A 361 24.79 2.71 -8.99
C ASN A 361 25.84 1.68 -8.60
N GLY A 362 26.84 1.46 -9.46
CA GLY A 362 27.98 0.58 -9.15
C GLY A 362 27.76 -0.91 -9.41
N GLY A 363 26.74 -1.28 -10.17
CA GLY A 363 26.53 -2.66 -10.63
C GLY A 363 25.33 -3.36 -10.03
N GLY A 364 25.44 -4.67 -9.89
CA GLY A 364 24.36 -5.55 -9.43
C GLY A 364 24.87 -7.00 -9.39
N PHE A 365 24.10 -7.93 -9.92
CA PHE A 365 24.50 -9.35 -9.95
C PHE A 365 25.27 -9.70 -11.22
N VAL A 366 26.30 -10.53 -11.05
CA VAL A 366 27.02 -11.17 -12.16
C VAL A 366 27.05 -12.69 -11.89
N PHE A 367 26.27 -13.43 -12.64
CA PHE A 367 26.19 -14.89 -12.53
C PHE A 367 27.06 -15.58 -13.56
N ASP A 368 27.86 -16.54 -13.12
CA ASP A 368 28.75 -17.32 -13.96
C ASP A 368 28.09 -18.63 -14.41
N CYS A 369 27.74 -18.72 -15.70
CA CYS A 369 27.14 -19.90 -16.30
C CYS A 369 28.18 -20.94 -16.81
N ARG A 370 29.48 -20.75 -16.57
CA ARG A 370 30.52 -21.63 -17.12
C ARG A 370 30.54 -23.02 -16.51
N ALA A 371 30.03 -23.18 -15.30
CA ALA A 371 29.91 -24.49 -14.64
C ALA A 371 28.87 -25.42 -15.31
N ILE A 372 27.83 -24.83 -15.95
CA ILE A 372 26.76 -25.56 -16.63
C ILE A 372 27.31 -26.27 -17.88
N ASN A 373 26.72 -27.41 -18.24
CA ASN A 373 27.08 -28.16 -19.43
C ASN A 373 27.07 -27.31 -20.69
N ASN A 374 28.11 -27.46 -21.54
CA ASN A 374 28.38 -26.50 -22.61
C ASN A 374 27.97 -27.04 -24.00
N PRO A 375 26.87 -26.56 -24.61
CA PRO A 375 26.52 -26.94 -25.99
C PRO A 375 27.62 -26.67 -27.01
N GLY A 376 28.42 -25.61 -26.81
CA GLY A 376 29.53 -25.21 -27.69
C GLY A 376 30.72 -26.21 -27.73
N LYS A 377 30.67 -27.33 -26.99
CA LYS A 377 31.58 -28.46 -27.17
C LYS A 377 31.23 -29.32 -28.38
N TYR A 378 30.04 -29.20 -28.92
CA TYR A 378 29.50 -30.04 -29.98
C TYR A 378 29.27 -29.18 -31.24
N GLU A 379 29.91 -29.58 -32.33
CA GLU A 379 29.90 -28.85 -33.61
C GLU A 379 28.48 -28.54 -34.13
N ARG A 380 27.54 -29.44 -33.88
CA ARG A 380 26.13 -29.32 -34.28
C ARG A 380 25.40 -28.09 -33.70
N TYR A 381 25.92 -27.49 -32.59
CA TYR A 381 25.31 -26.34 -31.92
C TYR A 381 26.04 -25.01 -32.19
N ASN A 382 27.15 -25.01 -32.96
CA ASN A 382 27.98 -23.83 -33.16
C ASN A 382 27.26 -22.66 -33.85
N HIS A 383 26.22 -22.94 -34.63
CA HIS A 383 25.44 -21.95 -35.39
C HIS A 383 24.17 -21.51 -34.64
N PHE A 384 23.84 -22.12 -33.54
CA PHE A 384 22.68 -21.82 -32.72
C PHE A 384 23.05 -20.96 -31.49
N THR A 385 22.06 -20.31 -30.92
CA THR A 385 22.17 -19.53 -29.70
C THR A 385 21.35 -20.15 -28.55
N GLY A 386 21.39 -19.58 -27.38
CA GLY A 386 20.52 -19.99 -26.27
C GLY A 386 19.03 -19.67 -26.46
N LEU A 387 18.65 -19.06 -27.60
CA LEU A 387 17.24 -18.81 -27.98
C LEU A 387 16.70 -19.85 -28.98
N ASP A 388 17.57 -20.73 -29.51
CA ASP A 388 17.20 -21.70 -30.49
C ASP A 388 16.83 -23.05 -29.86
N GLU A 389 15.72 -23.64 -30.30
CA GLU A 389 15.13 -24.86 -29.76
C GLU A 389 16.12 -26.01 -29.54
N PRO A 390 17.07 -26.35 -30.49
CA PRO A 390 18.02 -27.43 -30.25
C PRO A 390 18.97 -27.18 -29.08
N VAL A 391 19.29 -25.93 -28.81
CA VAL A 391 20.16 -25.54 -27.67
C VAL A 391 19.34 -25.48 -26.38
N ILE A 392 18.11 -24.98 -26.44
CA ILE A 392 17.19 -24.97 -25.29
C ILE A 392 17.01 -26.40 -24.79
N GLN A 393 16.63 -27.32 -25.65
CA GLN A 393 16.42 -28.72 -25.29
C GLN A 393 17.69 -29.39 -24.72
N PHE A 394 18.86 -29.13 -25.31
CA PHE A 394 20.12 -29.64 -24.78
C PHE A 394 20.41 -29.13 -23.36
N LEU A 395 20.10 -27.86 -23.07
CA LEU A 395 20.35 -27.25 -21.77
C LEU A 395 19.35 -27.70 -20.69
N GLU A 396 18.13 -28.05 -21.10
CA GLU A 396 17.07 -28.51 -20.18
C GLU A 396 17.16 -30.01 -19.90
N ASP A 397 17.62 -30.83 -20.84
CA ASP A 397 17.63 -32.30 -20.76
C ASP A 397 18.43 -32.84 -19.55
N ASP A 398 19.51 -32.15 -19.13
CA ASP A 398 20.32 -32.56 -17.98
C ASP A 398 19.94 -31.90 -16.64
N GLY A 399 19.04 -30.92 -16.70
CA GLY A 399 18.53 -30.21 -15.54
C GLY A 399 19.51 -29.26 -14.84
N GLU A 400 20.78 -29.18 -15.26
CA GLU A 400 21.78 -28.29 -14.61
C GLU A 400 21.41 -26.82 -14.71
N ILE A 401 20.94 -26.37 -15.89
CA ILE A 401 20.57 -24.97 -16.11
C ILE A 401 19.28 -24.60 -15.37
N THR A 402 18.34 -25.53 -15.29
CA THR A 402 17.08 -25.34 -14.59
C THR A 402 17.33 -25.18 -13.08
N ASN A 403 18.11 -26.08 -12.50
CA ASN A 403 18.51 -26.00 -11.09
C ASN A 403 19.30 -24.72 -10.78
N PHE A 404 20.21 -24.31 -11.67
CA PHE A 404 20.93 -23.05 -11.55
C PHE A 404 19.97 -21.85 -11.52
N LEU A 405 18.99 -21.79 -12.46
CA LEU A 405 18.03 -20.70 -12.53
C LEU A 405 17.10 -20.66 -11.33
N GLU A 406 16.69 -21.78 -10.76
CA GLU A 406 15.89 -21.81 -9.52
C GLU A 406 16.59 -21.07 -8.38
N HIS A 407 17.88 -21.32 -8.18
CA HIS A 407 18.68 -20.63 -7.17
C HIS A 407 18.85 -19.15 -7.48
N VAL A 408 19.08 -18.81 -8.75
CA VAL A 408 19.16 -17.40 -9.20
C VAL A 408 17.84 -16.67 -8.95
N TYR A 409 16.70 -17.30 -9.27
CA TYR A 409 15.38 -16.71 -9.01
C TYR A 409 15.18 -16.39 -7.52
N HIS A 410 15.53 -17.31 -6.61
CA HIS A 410 15.41 -17.05 -5.18
C HIS A 410 16.21 -15.83 -4.71
N ILE A 411 17.44 -15.67 -5.18
CA ILE A 411 18.31 -14.55 -4.81
C ILE A 411 17.80 -13.24 -5.41
N VAL A 412 17.48 -13.26 -6.71
CA VAL A 412 17.07 -12.08 -7.46
C VAL A 412 15.70 -11.60 -7.02
N ASP A 413 14.74 -12.50 -6.82
CA ASP A 413 13.38 -12.17 -6.38
C ASP A 413 13.38 -11.42 -5.04
N ALA A 414 14.17 -11.89 -4.09
CA ALA A 414 14.32 -11.22 -2.79
C ALA A 414 14.85 -9.79 -2.96
N SER A 415 15.80 -9.60 -3.88
CA SER A 415 16.40 -8.30 -4.18
C SER A 415 15.43 -7.38 -4.92
N VAL A 416 14.78 -7.87 -5.99
CA VAL A 416 13.78 -7.12 -6.77
C VAL A 416 12.65 -6.65 -5.87
N LYS A 417 12.09 -7.54 -5.05
CA LYS A 417 11.06 -7.18 -4.07
C LYS A 417 11.53 -6.06 -3.15
N ARG A 418 12.76 -6.18 -2.62
CA ARG A 418 13.32 -5.18 -1.71
C ARG A 418 13.63 -3.86 -2.40
N TYR A 419 14.07 -3.89 -3.67
CA TYR A 419 14.30 -2.70 -4.48
C TYR A 419 12.98 -1.97 -4.77
N MET A 420 11.91 -2.72 -5.11
CA MET A 420 10.57 -2.16 -5.27
C MET A 420 10.06 -1.54 -3.96
N ASP A 421 10.22 -2.22 -2.82
CA ASP A 421 9.79 -1.73 -1.51
C ASP A 421 10.53 -0.44 -1.12
N ARG A 422 11.80 -0.30 -1.54
CA ARG A 422 12.64 0.87 -1.25
C ARG A 422 12.56 1.97 -2.31
N GLY A 423 11.86 1.75 -3.42
CA GLY A 423 11.75 2.73 -4.51
C GLY A 423 13.02 2.92 -5.31
N PHE A 424 13.89 1.91 -5.39
CA PHE A 424 15.02 1.95 -6.30
C PHE A 424 14.53 1.85 -7.74
N THR A 425 15.18 2.58 -8.64
CA THR A 425 14.75 2.69 -10.04
C THR A 425 15.57 1.84 -10.99
N ASN A 426 16.72 1.31 -10.56
CA ASN A 426 17.62 0.54 -11.41
C ASN A 426 18.20 -0.66 -10.67
N LEU A 427 18.25 -1.81 -11.35
CA LEU A 427 18.99 -2.99 -10.95
C LEU A 427 19.60 -3.64 -12.19
N MET A 428 20.89 -3.97 -12.17
CA MET A 428 21.55 -4.65 -13.26
C MET A 428 21.86 -6.12 -12.90
N ILE A 429 21.60 -7.04 -13.81
CA ILE A 429 21.83 -8.47 -13.64
C ILE A 429 22.49 -9.02 -14.90
N CYS A 430 23.66 -9.62 -14.76
CA CYS A 430 24.44 -10.11 -15.88
C CYS A 430 24.64 -11.61 -15.78
N PHE A 431 24.54 -12.31 -16.91
CA PHE A 431 24.89 -13.73 -17.06
C PHE A 431 26.08 -13.86 -18.00
N GLY A 432 27.15 -14.48 -17.53
CA GLY A 432 28.38 -14.69 -18.29
C GLY A 432 28.63 -16.15 -18.62
N CYS A 433 28.97 -16.44 -19.88
CA CYS A 433 29.60 -17.70 -20.25
C CYS A 433 30.86 -17.46 -21.09
N THR A 434 31.56 -18.50 -21.55
CA THR A 434 32.82 -18.31 -22.26
C THR A 434 32.68 -17.49 -23.54
N GLY A 435 31.70 -17.82 -24.38
CA GLY A 435 31.45 -17.18 -25.69
C GLY A 435 30.27 -16.23 -25.72
N GLY A 436 29.45 -16.15 -24.66
CA GLY A 436 28.25 -15.31 -24.64
C GLY A 436 27.15 -15.74 -25.59
N GLN A 437 27.09 -17.02 -26.03
CA GLN A 437 26.23 -17.48 -27.13
C GLN A 437 25.08 -18.39 -26.68
N HIS A 438 25.32 -19.32 -25.74
CA HIS A 438 24.33 -20.36 -25.37
C HIS A 438 23.81 -20.15 -23.96
N ARG A 439 24.53 -20.64 -22.91
CA ARG A 439 24.11 -20.69 -21.51
C ARG A 439 23.72 -19.34 -20.93
N SER A 440 24.54 -18.32 -21.17
CA SER A 440 24.26 -16.94 -20.69
C SER A 440 23.04 -16.32 -21.39
N VAL A 441 22.84 -16.62 -22.68
CA VAL A 441 21.69 -16.12 -23.44
C VAL A 441 20.41 -16.75 -22.93
N TYR A 442 20.36 -18.08 -22.80
CA TYR A 442 19.24 -18.80 -22.20
C TYR A 442 18.90 -18.25 -20.82
N SER A 443 19.90 -18.18 -19.93
CA SER A 443 19.66 -17.74 -18.54
C SER A 443 19.15 -16.30 -18.45
N ALA A 444 19.67 -15.40 -19.28
CA ALA A 444 19.22 -14.00 -19.29
C ALA A 444 17.78 -13.85 -19.82
N GLN A 445 17.42 -14.61 -20.87
CA GLN A 445 16.06 -14.61 -21.42
C GLN A 445 15.05 -15.06 -20.38
N HIS A 446 15.28 -16.22 -19.77
CA HIS A 446 14.36 -16.81 -18.79
C HIS A 446 14.23 -15.95 -17.51
N LEU A 447 15.32 -15.32 -17.04
CA LEU A 447 15.20 -14.38 -15.92
C LEU A 447 14.40 -13.15 -16.31
N ALA A 448 14.59 -12.59 -17.49
CA ALA A 448 13.84 -11.41 -17.95
C ALA A 448 12.33 -11.66 -17.98
N GLU A 449 11.92 -12.78 -18.54
CA GLU A 449 10.53 -13.24 -18.59
C GLU A 449 9.96 -13.50 -17.19
N HIS A 450 10.71 -14.19 -16.34
CA HIS A 450 10.34 -14.45 -14.94
C HIS A 450 10.07 -13.16 -14.17
N LEU A 451 10.99 -12.18 -14.25
CA LEU A 451 10.85 -10.92 -13.51
C LEU A 451 9.68 -10.06 -14.00
N ASN A 452 9.49 -10.00 -15.32
CA ASN A 452 8.36 -9.26 -15.90
C ASN A 452 7.03 -9.91 -15.50
N THR A 453 6.92 -11.24 -15.61
CA THR A 453 5.70 -11.99 -15.27
C THR A 453 5.39 -11.92 -13.77
N LYS A 454 6.40 -12.12 -12.90
CA LYS A 454 6.20 -12.24 -11.46
C LYS A 454 6.01 -10.91 -10.75
N PHE A 455 6.75 -9.88 -11.14
CA PHE A 455 6.78 -8.59 -10.45
C PHE A 455 6.16 -7.46 -11.26
N GLY A 456 5.85 -7.66 -12.55
CA GLY A 456 5.35 -6.62 -13.43
C GLY A 456 6.34 -5.47 -13.63
N VAL A 457 7.64 -5.67 -13.35
CA VAL A 457 8.66 -4.64 -13.52
C VAL A 457 9.05 -4.48 -14.99
N LYS A 458 9.51 -3.28 -15.34
CA LYS A 458 10.12 -3.05 -16.64
C LYS A 458 11.45 -3.81 -16.72
N VAL A 459 11.63 -4.65 -17.75
CA VAL A 459 12.88 -5.36 -17.95
C VAL A 459 13.48 -4.99 -19.30
N HIS A 460 14.72 -4.55 -19.27
CA HIS A 460 15.54 -4.27 -20.45
C HIS A 460 16.54 -5.40 -20.62
N LEU A 461 16.23 -6.33 -21.52
CA LEU A 461 17.06 -7.49 -21.87
C LEU A 461 18.02 -7.15 -23.00
N VAL A 462 19.31 -7.44 -22.81
CA VAL A 462 20.34 -7.24 -23.82
C VAL A 462 21.21 -8.49 -23.97
N HIS A 463 21.17 -9.11 -25.14
CA HIS A 463 22.14 -10.14 -25.52
C HIS A 463 23.30 -9.52 -26.29
N ARG A 464 24.32 -9.14 -25.53
CA ARG A 464 25.43 -8.31 -26.05
C ARG A 464 26.11 -8.89 -27.28
N GLU A 465 26.35 -10.18 -27.31
CA GLU A 465 27.11 -10.85 -28.40
C GLU A 465 26.27 -11.13 -29.63
N GLN A 466 24.94 -11.12 -29.50
CA GLN A 466 23.97 -11.30 -30.59
C GLN A 466 23.45 -9.97 -31.14
N ASN A 467 23.75 -8.84 -30.49
CA ASN A 467 23.16 -7.53 -30.77
C ASN A 467 21.61 -7.55 -30.73
N ILE A 468 21.07 -8.32 -29.77
CA ILE A 468 19.62 -8.39 -29.53
C ILE A 468 19.31 -7.55 -28.30
N GLU A 469 18.30 -6.70 -28.43
CA GLU A 469 17.79 -5.86 -27.35
C GLU A 469 16.27 -5.98 -27.34
N GLN A 470 15.69 -6.29 -26.17
CA GLN A 470 14.26 -6.47 -25.97
C GLN A 470 13.81 -5.68 -24.75
N LEU A 471 12.63 -5.07 -24.86
CA LEU A 471 12.02 -4.34 -23.77
C LEU A 471 10.71 -5.02 -23.37
N PHE A 472 10.67 -5.55 -22.13
CA PHE A 472 9.47 -6.06 -21.51
C PHE A 472 8.83 -4.91 -20.73
N ASN A 473 7.70 -4.43 -21.22
CA ASN A 473 6.96 -3.37 -20.56
C ASN A 473 6.30 -3.87 -19.29
N PRO A 474 6.10 -2.98 -18.30
CA PRO A 474 5.38 -3.36 -17.09
C PRO A 474 3.99 -3.89 -17.45
N THR A 475 3.63 -5.02 -16.91
CA THR A 475 2.23 -5.44 -16.85
C THR A 475 1.55 -4.61 -15.77
N LEU A 476 0.80 -3.59 -16.21
CA LEU A 476 0.05 -2.67 -15.35
C LEU A 476 -1.09 -3.37 -14.64
#